data_e1614a31fe7683040ebe6d1c8a68447f
#
_entry.id   e1614a31fe7683040ebe6d1c8a68447f
#
_cell.length_a   1.000
_cell.length_b   1.000
_cell.length_c   1.000
_cell.angle_alpha   90.00
_cell.angle_beta   90.00
_cell.angle_gamma   90.00
#
_symmetry.space_group_name_H-M   'P 1'
#
loop_
_entity.id
_entity.type
_entity.pdbx_description
1 polymer ?
#
loop_
_entity_poly.entity_id
_entity_poly.type
_entity_poly.pdbx_seq_one_letter_code
_entity_poly.pdbx_strand_id
1 'polypeptide(L)'
;MGTAEVESALVAHAKVSEAAVVGFPHDIKGQGIYAYVTLMNGVEPSEDLRKELVAWVRKEIGPIASPDRIQFAPGLPKTRSGKIMRRILRKIAEDEYGSLGDTSTLADPGVVDDLVHNRQNKKGG
;
A
#
# COMPACT_ATOMS: atom_id res chain seq x y z
N MET A 1 -7.61 7.71 -14.12
CA MET A 1 -6.50 8.00 -13.22
C MET A 1 -5.90 6.72 -12.70
N GLY A 2 -4.62 6.55 -12.85
CA GLY A 2 -3.99 5.28 -12.55
C GLY A 2 -3.35 5.20 -11.18
N THR A 3 -3.19 3.97 -10.69
CA THR A 3 -2.49 3.74 -9.43
C THR A 3 -1.04 4.23 -9.47
N ALA A 4 -0.42 4.23 -10.65
CA ALA A 4 0.96 4.70 -10.81
C ALA A 4 1.11 6.18 -10.44
N GLU A 5 0.11 7.00 -10.75
CA GLU A 5 0.14 8.42 -10.41
C GLU A 5 0.08 8.63 -8.90
N VAL A 6 -0.78 7.88 -8.22
CA VAL A 6 -0.89 7.93 -6.76
C VAL A 6 0.41 7.47 -6.12
N GLU A 7 0.98 6.40 -6.64
CA GLU A 7 2.24 5.86 -6.14
C GLU A 7 3.36 6.87 -6.27
N SER A 8 3.47 7.54 -7.43
CA SER A 8 4.48 8.56 -7.66
C SER A 8 4.33 9.75 -6.70
N ALA A 9 3.09 10.18 -6.47
CA ALA A 9 2.82 11.27 -5.55
C ALA A 9 3.24 10.92 -4.12
N LEU A 10 2.95 9.70 -3.68
CA LEU A 10 3.33 9.27 -2.33
C LEU A 10 4.84 9.22 -2.16
N VAL A 11 5.56 8.66 -3.15
CA VAL A 11 7.03 8.56 -3.09
C VAL A 11 7.67 9.96 -3.07
N ALA A 12 7.02 10.95 -3.67
CA ALA A 12 7.53 12.31 -3.68
C ALA A 12 7.46 13.00 -2.31
N HIS A 13 6.68 12.45 -1.37
CA HIS A 13 6.60 13.02 -0.03
C HIS A 13 7.87 12.74 0.76
N ALA A 14 8.36 13.75 1.49
CA ALA A 14 9.65 13.67 2.19
C ALA A 14 9.72 12.56 3.24
N LYS A 15 8.60 12.18 3.81
CA LYS A 15 8.55 11.16 4.87
C LYS A 15 8.38 9.75 4.34
N VAL A 16 8.17 9.58 3.03
CA VAL A 16 7.92 8.29 2.41
C VAL A 16 9.20 7.77 1.74
N SER A 17 9.61 6.56 2.11
CA SER A 17 10.75 5.89 1.49
C SER A 17 10.31 5.13 0.24
N GLU A 18 9.23 4.36 0.36
CA GLU A 18 8.70 3.57 -0.75
C GLU A 18 7.17 3.58 -0.67
N ALA A 19 6.53 3.34 -1.80
CA ALA A 19 5.09 3.17 -1.84
C ALA A 19 4.72 2.21 -2.97
N ALA A 20 3.63 1.47 -2.77
CA ALA A 20 3.06 0.64 -3.81
C ALA A 20 1.54 0.77 -3.71
N VAL A 21 0.88 0.96 -4.83
CA VAL A 21 -0.56 1.22 -4.87
C VAL A 21 -1.23 0.19 -5.76
N VAL A 22 -2.32 -0.39 -5.26
CA VAL A 22 -3.10 -1.37 -6.02
C VAL A 22 -4.58 -1.02 -5.92
N GLY A 23 -5.36 -1.48 -6.92
CA GLY A 23 -6.81 -1.39 -6.86
C GLY A 23 -7.40 -2.58 -6.12
N PHE A 24 -8.54 -2.38 -5.49
CA PHE A 24 -9.28 -3.45 -4.84
C PHE A 24 -10.79 -3.24 -5.05
N PRO A 25 -11.63 -4.28 -4.93
CA PRO A 25 -13.08 -4.10 -5.07
C PRO A 25 -13.62 -3.20 -3.96
N HIS A 26 -14.47 -2.26 -4.34
CA HIS A 26 -15.08 -1.31 -3.41
C HIS A 26 -16.58 -1.31 -3.64
N ASP A 27 -17.36 -1.48 -2.58
CA ASP A 27 -18.81 -1.65 -2.68
C ASP A 27 -19.54 -0.45 -3.30
N ILE A 28 -19.06 0.75 -3.03
CA ILE A 28 -19.72 1.97 -3.49
C ILE A 28 -19.17 2.43 -4.83
N LYS A 29 -17.84 2.46 -4.98
CA LYS A 29 -17.19 2.98 -6.19
C LYS A 29 -16.95 1.92 -7.26
N GLY A 30 -17.12 0.66 -6.93
CA GLY A 30 -16.73 -0.44 -7.80
C GLY A 30 -15.26 -0.80 -7.68
N GLN A 31 -14.39 0.18 -7.49
CA GLN A 31 -12.96 -0.04 -7.29
C GLN A 31 -12.40 1.02 -6.35
N GLY A 32 -11.64 0.60 -5.36
CA GLY A 32 -10.96 1.48 -4.43
C GLY A 32 -9.45 1.47 -4.64
N ILE A 33 -8.76 2.37 -3.96
CA ILE A 33 -7.31 2.51 -4.03
C ILE A 33 -6.73 2.16 -2.66
N TYR A 34 -5.82 1.18 -2.65
CA TYR A 34 -5.14 0.73 -1.44
C TYR A 34 -3.65 1.04 -1.60
N ALA A 35 -3.11 1.85 -0.71
CA ALA A 35 -1.72 2.26 -0.74
C ALA A 35 -0.94 1.62 0.40
N TYR A 36 0.19 1.01 0.06
CA TYR A 36 1.15 0.49 1.04
C TYR A 36 2.33 1.47 1.07
N VAL A 37 2.67 1.96 2.26
CA VAL A 37 3.68 3.00 2.41
C VAL A 37 4.74 2.54 3.40
N THR A 38 6.00 2.64 2.98
CA THR A 38 7.16 2.44 3.87
C THR A 38 7.73 3.81 4.17
N LEU A 39 7.84 4.14 5.44
CA LEU A 39 8.30 5.46 5.88
C LEU A 39 9.81 5.53 5.95
N MET A 40 10.35 6.75 5.89
CA MET A 40 11.77 6.99 6.09
C MET A 40 12.17 6.62 7.52
N ASN A 41 13.46 6.34 7.73
CA ASN A 41 13.99 6.06 9.06
C ASN A 41 13.69 7.21 10.00
N GLY A 42 13.24 6.87 11.21
CA GLY A 42 12.92 7.86 12.22
C GLY A 42 11.53 8.47 12.14
N VAL A 43 10.76 8.12 11.10
CA VAL A 43 9.38 8.59 10.97
C VAL A 43 8.45 7.55 11.58
N GLU A 44 7.62 7.98 12.52
CA GLU A 44 6.66 7.11 13.19
C GLU A 44 5.32 7.11 12.47
N PRO A 45 4.69 5.95 12.23
CA PRO A 45 3.35 5.92 11.66
C PRO A 45 2.33 6.46 12.66
N SER A 46 1.35 7.23 12.13
CA SER A 46 0.28 7.79 12.96
C SER A 46 -0.94 8.10 12.09
N GLU A 47 -2.08 8.32 12.73
CA GLU A 47 -3.28 8.76 12.01
C GLU A 47 -3.08 10.15 11.38
N ASP A 48 -2.39 11.04 12.08
CA ASP A 48 -2.10 12.36 11.54
C ASP A 48 -1.27 12.27 10.27
N LEU A 49 -0.27 11.39 10.26
CA LEU A 49 0.57 11.19 9.08
C LEU A 49 -0.25 10.58 7.94
N ARG A 50 -1.14 9.65 8.24
CA ARG A 50 -2.03 9.07 7.22
C ARG A 50 -2.87 10.15 6.57
N LYS A 51 -3.47 11.02 7.37
CA LYS A 51 -4.27 12.14 6.86
C LYS A 51 -3.42 13.11 6.04
N GLU A 52 -2.20 13.35 6.48
CA GLU A 52 -1.26 14.20 5.75
C GLU A 52 -0.97 13.63 4.37
N LEU A 53 -0.75 12.32 4.28
CA LEU A 53 -0.46 11.67 2.99
C LEU A 53 -1.68 11.69 2.07
N VAL A 54 -2.87 11.49 2.61
CA VAL A 54 -4.11 11.60 1.81
C VAL A 54 -4.24 13.01 1.26
N ALA A 55 -4.04 14.01 2.10
CA ALA A 55 -4.12 15.41 1.68
C ALA A 55 -3.06 15.74 0.63
N TRP A 56 -1.87 15.18 0.79
CA TRP A 56 -0.77 15.37 -0.15
C TRP A 56 -1.14 14.83 -1.54
N VAL A 57 -1.69 13.62 -1.61
CA VAL A 57 -2.09 13.02 -2.89
C VAL A 57 -3.20 13.85 -3.53
N ARG A 58 -4.16 14.29 -2.74
CA ARG A 58 -5.26 15.13 -3.25
C ARG A 58 -4.76 16.44 -3.82
N LYS A 59 -3.75 17.03 -3.19
CA LYS A 59 -3.14 18.26 -3.66
C LYS A 59 -2.35 18.06 -4.96
N GLU A 60 -1.59 16.96 -5.03
CA GLU A 60 -0.70 16.72 -6.17
C GLU A 60 -1.43 16.21 -7.42
N ILE A 61 -2.47 15.40 -7.23
CA ILE A 61 -3.15 14.74 -8.35
C ILE A 61 -4.60 15.20 -8.47
N GLY A 62 -5.27 15.36 -7.34
CA GLY A 62 -6.66 15.75 -7.31
C GLY A 62 -7.48 14.87 -6.36
N PRO A 63 -8.67 15.33 -5.97
CA PRO A 63 -9.47 14.63 -4.94
C PRO A 63 -9.97 13.26 -5.38
N ILE A 64 -10.12 13.02 -6.67
CA ILE A 64 -10.61 11.74 -7.19
C ILE A 64 -9.59 10.62 -6.98
N ALA A 65 -8.30 10.95 -6.96
CA ALA A 65 -7.21 9.98 -6.82
C ALA A 65 -6.85 9.68 -5.37
N SER A 66 -7.59 10.22 -4.41
CA SER A 66 -7.32 10.02 -3.00
C SER A 66 -7.37 8.53 -2.63
N PRO A 67 -6.34 8.01 -1.91
CA PRO A 67 -6.37 6.62 -1.49
C PRO A 67 -7.51 6.36 -0.51
N ASP A 68 -8.21 5.24 -0.68
CA ASP A 68 -9.26 4.82 0.24
C ASP A 68 -8.69 4.23 1.51
N ARG A 69 -7.53 3.56 1.39
CA ARG A 69 -6.84 2.95 2.51
C ARG A 69 -5.35 3.17 2.37
N ILE A 70 -4.68 3.46 3.49
CA ILE A 70 -3.22 3.54 3.54
C ILE A 70 -2.76 2.63 4.66
N GLN A 71 -1.85 1.70 4.34
CA GLN A 71 -1.23 0.82 5.32
C GLN A 71 0.25 1.15 5.40
N PHE A 72 0.74 1.47 6.59
CA PHE A 72 2.16 1.63 6.83
C PHE A 72 2.80 0.27 7.02
N ALA A 73 3.92 0.02 6.37
CA ALA A 73 4.60 -1.26 6.41
C ALA A 73 6.10 -1.05 6.54
N PRO A 74 6.80 -1.94 7.24
CA PRO A 74 8.27 -1.84 7.37
C PRO A 74 8.99 -2.12 6.06
N GLY A 75 8.31 -2.78 5.11
CA GLY A 75 8.88 -3.07 3.81
C GLY A 75 7.78 -3.58 2.88
N LEU A 76 8.13 -3.73 1.61
CA LEU A 76 7.21 -4.23 0.59
C LEU A 76 7.72 -5.57 0.05
N PRO A 77 6.81 -6.45 -0.43
CA PRO A 77 7.23 -7.73 -0.98
C PRO A 77 7.98 -7.52 -2.29
N LYS A 78 9.25 -7.84 -2.28
CA LYS A 78 10.13 -7.65 -3.45
C LYS A 78 10.81 -8.95 -3.81
N THR A 79 11.06 -9.12 -5.11
CA THR A 79 11.94 -10.20 -5.57
C THR A 79 13.39 -9.88 -5.15
N ARG A 80 14.27 -10.85 -5.30
CA ARG A 80 15.70 -10.66 -4.98
C ARG A 80 16.35 -9.59 -5.85
N SER A 81 15.76 -9.31 -7.02
CA SER A 81 16.24 -8.24 -7.89
C SER A 81 15.67 -6.87 -7.52
N GLY A 82 14.81 -6.80 -6.50
CA GLY A 82 14.25 -5.55 -6.02
C GLY A 82 12.93 -5.13 -6.64
N LYS A 83 12.31 -5.99 -7.42
CA LYS A 83 11.02 -5.69 -8.06
C LYS A 83 9.87 -5.92 -7.08
N ILE A 84 9.00 -4.92 -6.92
CA ILE A 84 7.83 -5.02 -6.05
C ILE A 84 6.82 -5.99 -6.68
N MET A 85 6.35 -6.95 -5.87
CA MET A 85 5.37 -7.93 -6.32
C MET A 85 3.95 -7.45 -6.01
N ARG A 86 3.43 -6.60 -6.87
CA ARG A 86 2.10 -6.00 -6.68
C ARG A 86 0.98 -7.02 -6.69
N ARG A 87 1.19 -8.16 -7.32
CA ARG A 87 0.23 -9.26 -7.30
C ARG A 87 -0.12 -9.69 -5.87
N ILE A 88 0.92 -9.80 -5.04
CA ILE A 88 0.74 -10.16 -3.63
C ILE A 88 0.00 -9.05 -2.88
N LEU A 89 0.38 -7.81 -3.11
CA LEU A 89 -0.28 -6.66 -2.47
C LEU A 89 -1.76 -6.59 -2.84
N ARG A 90 -2.08 -6.86 -4.10
CA ARG A 90 -3.47 -6.86 -4.56
C ARG A 90 -4.30 -7.93 -3.86
N LYS A 91 -3.75 -9.13 -3.69
CA LYS A 91 -4.43 -10.20 -2.99
C LYS A 91 -4.71 -9.84 -1.53
N ILE A 92 -3.77 -9.21 -0.87
CA ILE A 92 -3.96 -8.75 0.51
C ILE A 92 -5.06 -7.68 0.56
N ALA A 93 -5.05 -6.74 -0.39
CA ALA A 93 -6.05 -5.67 -0.46
C ALA A 93 -7.45 -6.22 -0.71
N GLU A 94 -7.54 -7.34 -1.44
CA GLU A 94 -8.82 -8.02 -1.73
C GLU A 94 -9.25 -8.98 -0.62
N ASP A 95 -8.47 -9.06 0.46
CA ASP A 95 -8.68 -9.98 1.58
C ASP A 95 -8.60 -11.47 1.14
N GLU A 96 -7.78 -11.73 0.13
CA GLU A 96 -7.58 -13.08 -0.41
C GLU A 96 -6.17 -13.60 -0.14
N TYR A 97 -5.64 -13.27 1.03
CA TYR A 97 -4.25 -13.59 1.38
C TYR A 97 -3.97 -15.10 1.49
N GLY A 98 -5.00 -15.92 1.55
CA GLY A 98 -4.83 -17.37 1.51
C GLY A 98 -4.47 -17.92 0.14
N SER A 99 -4.57 -17.08 -0.90
CA SER A 99 -4.34 -17.49 -2.30
C SER A 99 -3.21 -16.66 -2.93
N LEU A 100 -2.13 -16.42 -2.17
CA LEU A 100 -1.02 -15.57 -2.63
C LEU A 100 -0.20 -16.19 -3.76
N GLY A 101 -0.29 -17.49 -3.95
CA GLY A 101 0.49 -18.18 -4.95
C GLY A 101 1.92 -18.40 -4.49
N ASP A 102 2.84 -18.46 -5.45
CA ASP A 102 4.24 -18.74 -5.16
C ASP A 102 4.94 -17.50 -4.59
N THR A 103 5.38 -17.60 -3.34
CA THR A 103 6.13 -16.54 -2.68
C THR A 103 7.62 -16.87 -2.51
N SER A 104 8.07 -17.97 -3.13
CA SER A 104 9.44 -18.43 -2.97
C SER A 104 10.47 -17.49 -3.58
N THR A 105 10.07 -16.63 -4.51
CA THR A 105 10.97 -15.66 -5.15
C THR A 105 11.18 -14.40 -4.33
N LEU A 106 10.48 -14.24 -3.21
CA LEU A 106 10.62 -13.07 -2.36
C LEU A 106 11.94 -13.07 -1.62
N ALA A 107 12.58 -11.90 -1.56
CA ALA A 107 13.81 -11.72 -0.81
C ALA A 107 13.57 -11.86 0.70
N ASP A 108 12.40 -11.37 1.15
CA ASP A 108 12.00 -11.43 2.56
C ASP A 108 10.53 -11.85 2.67
N PRO A 109 10.24 -13.15 2.78
CA PRO A 109 8.85 -13.60 2.90
C PRO A 109 8.14 -13.11 4.16
N GLY A 110 8.88 -12.75 5.21
CA GLY A 110 8.29 -12.25 6.45
C GLY A 110 7.51 -10.94 6.27
N VAL A 111 7.84 -10.18 5.23
CA VAL A 111 7.12 -8.95 4.90
C VAL A 111 5.64 -9.24 4.62
N VAL A 112 5.36 -10.37 3.96
CA VAL A 112 3.99 -10.75 3.62
C VAL A 112 3.16 -10.99 4.88
N ASP A 113 3.74 -11.69 5.87
CA ASP A 113 3.04 -11.96 7.13
C ASP A 113 2.69 -10.65 7.84
N ASP A 114 3.61 -9.70 7.87
CA ASP A 114 3.38 -8.39 8.47
C ASP A 114 2.25 -7.65 7.75
N LEU A 115 2.27 -7.67 6.42
CA LEU A 115 1.26 -7.00 5.62
C LEU A 115 -0.14 -7.59 5.85
N VAL A 116 -0.23 -8.91 5.92
CA VAL A 116 -1.50 -9.59 6.17
C VAL A 116 -2.01 -9.25 7.57
N HIS A 117 -1.14 -9.29 8.56
CA HIS A 117 -1.50 -9.03 9.94
C HIS A 117 -2.03 -7.60 10.14
N ASN A 118 -1.44 -6.64 9.46
CA ASN A 118 -1.75 -5.21 9.62
C ASN A 118 -2.62 -4.65 8.50
N ARG A 119 -3.25 -5.51 7.70
CA ARG A 119 -4.06 -5.05 6.58
C ARG A 119 -5.24 -4.18 7.03
N GLN A 120 -5.52 -3.15 6.23
CA GLN A 120 -6.54 -2.16 6.57
C GLN A 120 -7.96 -2.62 6.27
N ASN A 121 -8.13 -3.69 5.53
CA ASN A 121 -9.44 -4.27 5.22
C ASN A 121 -9.81 -5.43 6.15
N LYS A 122 -9.11 -5.57 7.26
CA LYS A 122 -9.31 -6.64 8.23
C LYS A 122 -10.67 -6.51 8.90
N LYS A 123 -11.48 -7.57 8.80
CA LYS A 123 -12.80 -7.60 9.42
C LYS A 123 -12.68 -7.80 10.93
N GLY A 124 -13.48 -7.05 11.68
CA GLY A 124 -13.51 -7.15 13.13
C GLY A 124 -12.27 -6.63 13.82
N GLY A 125 -11.38 -6.01 13.05
CA GLY A 125 -10.13 -5.49 13.59
C GLY A 125 -10.21 -4.06 14.03
#